data_262a1aaf5043208951dce7096be16aea
#
_entry.id   262a1aaf5043208951dce7096be16aea
#
_cell.length_a   1.000
_cell.length_b   1.000
_cell.length_c   1.000
_cell.angle_alpha   90.00
_cell.angle_beta   90.00
_cell.angle_gamma   90.00
#
_symmetry.space_group_name_H-M   'P 1'
#
loop_
_entity.id
_entity.type
_entity.pdbx_description
1 polymer ?
#
loop_
_entity_poly.entity_id
_entity_poly.type
_entity_poly.pdbx_seq_one_letter_code
_entity_poly.pdbx_strand_id
1 'polypeptide(L)'
;MKIFVGYDTREDIAYQVCEHSIYSHSDSAEVIPLNQNTLRQDKWYWRGEDKLASTEFTFTRFLVPALANYEGWALFCDSDIVFLKDVKELFDQADDRYAVMCVQHDYTPKPGIKMDGQKQTQYPRKNWSSMVLYNCGH
;
A
#
# COMPACT_ATOMS: atom_id res chain seq x y z
N MET A 1 -12.24 9.72 2.08
CA MET A 1 -11.34 8.90 1.20
C MET A 1 -10.65 7.85 2.07
N LYS A 2 -10.75 6.56 1.71
CA LYS A 2 -10.07 5.47 2.44
C LYS A 2 -8.66 5.28 1.90
N ILE A 3 -7.68 5.31 2.79
CA ILE A 3 -6.26 5.15 2.46
C ILE A 3 -5.69 4.04 3.34
N PHE A 4 -5.36 2.94 2.71
CA PHE A 4 -4.76 1.78 3.36
C PHE A 4 -3.24 1.89 3.27
N VAL A 5 -2.58 1.99 4.40
CA VAL A 5 -1.12 2.11 4.47
C VAL A 5 -0.53 0.77 4.91
N GLY A 6 0.46 0.28 4.19
CA GLY A 6 1.21 -0.90 4.58
C GLY A 6 1.82 -0.71 5.98
N TYR A 7 1.65 -1.71 6.86
CA TYR A 7 2.19 -1.66 8.21
C TYR A 7 3.12 -2.85 8.43
N ASP A 8 4.34 -2.55 8.87
CA ASP A 8 5.34 -3.54 9.27
C ASP A 8 5.77 -3.22 10.70
N THR A 9 5.69 -4.21 11.59
CA THR A 9 6.04 -4.02 13.01
C THR A 9 7.50 -3.60 13.22
N ARG A 10 8.38 -3.86 12.25
CA ARG A 10 9.79 -3.46 12.26
C ARG A 10 10.01 -1.99 11.86
N GLU A 11 9.02 -1.37 11.21
CA GLU A 11 9.11 -0.05 10.58
C GLU A 11 7.95 0.87 11.01
N ASP A 12 7.50 0.76 12.27
CA ASP A 12 6.39 1.54 12.83
C ASP A 12 6.56 3.06 12.62
N ILE A 13 7.79 3.57 12.76
CA ILE A 13 8.07 4.99 12.55
C ILE A 13 7.79 5.44 11.11
N ALA A 14 8.03 4.60 10.11
CA ALA A 14 7.74 4.93 8.72
C ALA A 14 6.23 5.09 8.52
N TYR A 15 5.42 4.17 9.09
CA TYR A 15 3.97 4.29 9.08
C TYR A 15 3.50 5.61 9.72
N GLN A 16 4.01 5.96 10.90
CA GLN A 16 3.62 7.20 11.60
C GLN A 16 3.94 8.44 10.78
N VAL A 17 5.08 8.48 10.12
CA VAL A 17 5.46 9.60 9.23
C VAL A 17 4.54 9.67 8.01
N CYS A 18 4.23 8.54 7.39
CA CYS A 18 3.30 8.46 6.26
C CYS A 18 1.91 8.98 6.66
N GLU A 19 1.34 8.43 7.74
CA GLU A 19 0.03 8.82 8.28
C GLU A 19 -0.02 10.32 8.62
N HIS A 20 0.99 10.82 9.33
CA HIS A 20 1.10 12.24 9.66
C HIS A 20 1.13 13.12 8.40
N SER A 21 1.89 12.71 7.37
CA SER A 21 1.97 13.46 6.11
C SER A 21 0.64 13.52 5.38
N ILE A 22 -0.17 12.46 5.43
CA ILE A 22 -1.51 12.43 4.85
C ILE A 22 -2.41 13.42 5.59
N TYR A 23 -2.51 13.32 6.92
CA TYR A 23 -3.38 14.20 7.71
C TYR A 23 -2.94 15.67 7.69
N SER A 24 -1.66 15.95 7.46
CA SER A 24 -1.16 17.33 7.34
C SER A 24 -1.65 18.05 6.07
N HIS A 25 -2.15 17.31 5.07
CA HIS A 25 -2.55 17.86 3.78
C HIS A 25 -3.98 17.49 3.36
N SER A 26 -4.67 16.60 4.10
CA SER A 26 -5.95 16.02 3.66
C SER A 26 -6.91 15.83 4.81
N ASP A 27 -7.81 16.81 5.01
CA ASP A 27 -8.79 16.80 6.12
C ASP A 27 -9.84 15.68 6.02
N SER A 28 -10.13 15.20 4.81
CA SER A 28 -11.14 14.16 4.54
C SER A 28 -10.57 12.75 4.40
N ALA A 29 -9.30 12.55 4.75
CA ALA A 29 -8.64 11.27 4.71
C ALA A 29 -9.04 10.38 5.90
N GLU A 30 -9.25 9.10 5.64
CA GLU A 30 -9.37 8.02 6.63
C GLU A 30 -8.19 7.07 6.41
N VAL A 31 -7.19 7.12 7.27
CA VAL A 31 -5.98 6.29 7.17
C VAL A 31 -6.17 5.00 7.96
N ILE A 32 -5.95 3.87 7.31
CA ILE A 32 -6.18 2.53 7.86
C ILE A 32 -4.89 1.72 7.73
N PRO A 33 -4.24 1.32 8.85
CA PRO A 33 -3.05 0.49 8.80
C PRO A 33 -3.40 -0.94 8.36
N LEU A 34 -2.69 -1.48 7.39
CA LEU A 34 -2.77 -2.90 7.04
C LEU A 34 -1.90 -3.74 7.99
N ASN A 35 -2.21 -3.68 9.28
CA ASN A 35 -1.53 -4.45 10.31
C ASN A 35 -1.91 -5.94 10.21
N GLN A 36 -0.94 -6.78 9.90
CA GLN A 36 -1.17 -8.21 9.68
C GLN A 36 -1.72 -8.92 10.93
N ASN A 37 -1.30 -8.51 12.12
CA ASN A 37 -1.78 -9.11 13.37
C ASN A 37 -3.27 -8.80 13.60
N THR A 38 -3.67 -7.54 13.43
CA THR A 38 -5.08 -7.14 13.51
C THR A 38 -5.92 -7.87 12.46
N LEU A 39 -5.46 -7.91 11.21
CA LEU A 39 -6.15 -8.61 10.13
C LEU A 39 -6.30 -10.12 10.39
N ARG A 40 -5.37 -10.75 11.10
CA ARG A 40 -5.48 -12.15 11.54
C ARG A 40 -6.52 -12.32 12.65
N GLN A 41 -6.52 -11.43 13.66
CA GLN A 41 -7.52 -11.44 14.74
C GLN A 41 -8.94 -11.30 14.20
N ASP A 42 -9.11 -10.40 13.23
CA ASP A 42 -10.40 -10.12 12.59
C ASP A 42 -10.78 -11.14 11.49
N LYS A 43 -9.94 -12.18 11.28
CA LYS A 43 -10.13 -13.27 10.31
C LYS A 43 -10.15 -12.82 8.83
N TRP A 44 -9.57 -11.66 8.54
CA TRP A 44 -9.37 -11.19 7.17
C TRP A 44 -8.13 -11.81 6.51
N TYR A 45 -7.15 -12.25 7.31
CA TYR A 45 -5.89 -12.77 6.80
C TYR A 45 -5.48 -14.05 7.54
N TRP A 46 -5.33 -15.16 6.80
CA TRP A 46 -5.00 -16.50 7.34
C TRP A 46 -3.78 -17.15 6.68
N ARG A 47 -3.16 -16.47 5.69
CA ARG A 47 -1.98 -17.00 5.00
C ARG A 47 -0.83 -17.21 6.00
N GLY A 48 -0.13 -18.34 5.89
CA GLY A 48 1.07 -18.63 6.68
C GLY A 48 2.22 -17.65 6.38
N GLU A 49 3.24 -17.68 7.19
CA GLU A 49 4.45 -16.91 6.95
C GLU A 49 5.09 -17.29 5.61
N ASP A 50 5.48 -16.28 4.85
CA ASP A 50 6.23 -16.44 3.61
C ASP A 50 7.64 -15.85 3.81
N LYS A 51 8.65 -16.71 3.86
CA LYS A 51 10.06 -16.30 4.06
C LYS A 51 10.59 -15.43 2.92
N LEU A 52 9.91 -15.40 1.78
CA LEU A 52 10.26 -14.54 0.64
C LEU A 52 9.53 -13.20 0.65
N ALA A 53 8.57 -13.00 1.54
CA ALA A 53 7.90 -11.73 1.71
C ALA A 53 8.86 -10.70 2.32
N SER A 54 9.09 -9.60 1.63
CA SER A 54 9.99 -8.54 2.11
C SER A 54 9.39 -7.69 3.23
N THR A 55 8.05 -7.63 3.32
CA THR A 55 7.31 -6.87 4.35
C THR A 55 6.11 -7.66 4.82
N GLU A 56 5.60 -7.35 6.02
CA GLU A 56 4.38 -7.94 6.57
C GLU A 56 3.15 -7.64 5.70
N PHE A 57 3.16 -6.53 4.97
CA PHE A 57 2.07 -6.12 4.07
C PHE A 57 2.23 -6.56 2.61
N THR A 58 3.20 -7.42 2.30
CA THR A 58 3.42 -7.93 0.94
C THR A 58 2.14 -8.48 0.30
N PHE A 59 1.32 -9.19 1.08
CA PHE A 59 0.07 -9.79 0.58
C PHE A 59 -1.19 -9.08 1.08
N THR A 60 -1.15 -8.42 2.23
CA THR A 60 -2.35 -7.76 2.79
C THR A 60 -2.83 -6.60 1.94
N ARG A 61 -1.96 -6.00 1.11
CA ARG A 61 -2.33 -4.97 0.13
C ARG A 61 -3.44 -5.39 -0.84
N PHE A 62 -3.58 -6.69 -1.11
CA PHE A 62 -4.61 -7.22 -1.99
C PHE A 62 -5.98 -7.39 -1.29
N LEU A 63 -6.06 -7.15 0.01
CA LEU A 63 -7.32 -7.14 0.76
C LEU A 63 -8.07 -5.81 0.65
N VAL A 64 -7.45 -4.76 0.12
CA VAL A 64 -8.01 -3.41 0.06
C VAL A 64 -9.43 -3.37 -0.51
N PRO A 65 -9.77 -4.01 -1.64
CA PRO A 65 -11.14 -4.00 -2.14
C PRO A 65 -12.15 -4.59 -1.14
N ALA A 66 -11.79 -5.72 -0.50
CA ALA A 66 -12.65 -6.37 0.48
C ALA A 66 -12.80 -5.54 1.76
N LEU A 67 -11.73 -4.95 2.27
CA LEU A 67 -11.73 -4.06 3.44
C LEU A 67 -12.49 -2.75 3.17
N ALA A 68 -12.58 -2.34 1.91
CA ALA A 68 -13.42 -1.23 1.46
C ALA A 68 -14.88 -1.64 1.20
N ASN A 69 -15.28 -2.86 1.53
CA ASN A 69 -16.60 -3.46 1.27
C ASN A 69 -16.96 -3.53 -0.22
N TYR A 70 -15.97 -3.62 -1.10
CA TYR A 70 -16.16 -3.60 -2.56
C TYR A 70 -16.89 -2.34 -3.07
N GLU A 71 -16.66 -1.19 -2.42
CA GLU A 71 -17.35 0.06 -2.76
C GLU A 71 -16.36 1.19 -3.04
N GLY A 72 -16.61 1.93 -4.12
CA GLY A 72 -15.90 3.15 -4.50
C GLY A 72 -14.41 2.95 -4.78
N TRP A 73 -13.65 4.01 -4.61
CA TRP A 73 -12.21 4.02 -4.79
C TRP A 73 -11.48 4.04 -3.45
N ALA A 74 -10.40 3.29 -3.35
CA ALA A 74 -9.52 3.28 -2.18
C ALA A 74 -8.04 3.30 -2.61
N LEU A 75 -7.20 4.01 -1.87
CA LEU A 75 -5.76 4.05 -2.09
C LEU A 75 -5.06 3.03 -1.19
N PHE A 76 -4.11 2.29 -1.75
CA PHE A 76 -3.05 1.62 -1.01
C PHE A 76 -1.72 2.34 -1.25
N CYS A 77 -0.91 2.48 -0.20
CA CYS A 77 0.50 2.85 -0.34
C CYS A 77 1.40 2.10 0.64
N ASP A 78 2.67 1.92 0.26
CA ASP A 78 3.72 1.48 1.16
C ASP A 78 3.96 2.56 2.24
N SER A 79 4.46 2.18 3.42
CA SER A 79 4.67 3.09 4.55
C SER A 79 5.84 4.06 4.39
N ASP A 80 6.73 3.82 3.44
CA ASP A 80 7.92 4.66 3.17
C ASP A 80 7.63 5.85 2.23
N ILE A 81 6.34 6.21 2.09
CA ILE A 81 5.88 7.33 1.25
C ILE A 81 5.51 8.53 2.13
N VAL A 82 5.92 9.73 1.71
CA VAL A 82 5.55 11.01 2.32
C VAL A 82 4.72 11.82 1.34
N PHE A 83 3.51 12.20 1.75
CA PHE A 83 2.62 13.03 0.95
C PHE A 83 2.97 14.51 1.17
N LEU A 84 3.09 15.26 0.07
CA LEU A 84 3.43 16.69 0.07
C LEU A 84 2.24 17.57 -0.37
N LYS A 85 1.10 16.95 -0.68
CA LYS A 85 -0.12 17.60 -1.14
C LYS A 85 -1.34 16.78 -0.71
N ASP A 86 -2.53 17.36 -0.90
CA ASP A 86 -3.78 16.67 -0.65
C ASP A 86 -3.90 15.39 -1.50
N VAL A 87 -4.10 14.25 -0.83
CA VAL A 87 -4.29 12.96 -1.48
C VAL A 87 -5.52 12.94 -2.40
N LYS A 88 -6.44 13.87 -2.21
CA LYS A 88 -7.59 14.07 -3.09
C LYS A 88 -7.17 14.25 -4.56
N GLU A 89 -6.01 14.86 -4.83
CA GLU A 89 -5.49 15.02 -6.19
C GLU A 89 -5.28 13.66 -6.90
N LEU A 90 -5.01 12.58 -6.16
CA LEU A 90 -4.92 11.22 -6.72
C LEU A 90 -6.31 10.64 -6.99
N PHE A 91 -7.25 10.81 -6.06
CA PHE A 91 -8.62 10.34 -6.25
C PHE A 91 -9.34 11.06 -7.39
N ASP A 92 -9.02 12.33 -7.64
CA ASP A 92 -9.57 13.10 -8.76
C ASP A 92 -9.11 12.58 -10.14
N GLN A 93 -8.09 11.73 -10.19
CA GLN A 93 -7.63 11.05 -11.41
C GLN A 93 -8.30 9.69 -11.62
N ALA A 94 -9.17 9.26 -10.70
CA ALA A 94 -9.85 7.97 -10.80
C ALA A 94 -10.66 7.88 -12.11
N ASP A 95 -10.55 6.74 -12.79
CA ASP A 95 -11.22 6.48 -14.05
C ASP A 95 -11.89 5.10 -13.98
N ASP A 96 -13.22 5.09 -13.96
CA ASP A 96 -14.04 3.89 -13.77
C ASP A 96 -13.87 2.82 -14.85
N ARG A 97 -13.14 3.11 -15.93
CA ARG A 97 -12.78 2.12 -16.95
C ARG A 97 -11.72 1.12 -16.45
N TYR A 98 -11.06 1.40 -15.32
CA TYR A 98 -9.97 0.59 -14.80
C TYR A 98 -10.29 0.03 -13.42
N ALA A 99 -9.92 -1.23 -13.20
CA ALA A 99 -10.00 -1.87 -11.88
C ALA A 99 -8.92 -1.35 -10.93
N VAL A 100 -7.75 -0.99 -11.46
CA VAL A 100 -6.63 -0.44 -10.71
C VAL A 100 -5.88 0.60 -11.53
N MET A 101 -5.36 1.61 -10.82
CA MET A 101 -4.42 2.58 -11.40
C MET A 101 -3.18 2.65 -10.52
N CYS A 102 -2.01 2.73 -11.12
CA CYS A 102 -0.74 2.82 -10.39
C CYS A 102 0.28 3.68 -11.14
N VAL A 103 1.27 4.17 -10.41
CA VAL A 103 2.39 4.88 -11.01
C VAL A 103 3.31 3.88 -11.69
N GLN A 104 3.56 4.07 -12.98
CA GLN A 104 4.44 3.23 -13.77
C GLN A 104 5.86 3.79 -13.70
N HIS A 105 6.73 3.13 -12.92
CA HIS A 105 8.12 3.50 -12.84
C HIS A 105 8.91 2.83 -13.97
N ASP A 106 9.58 3.62 -14.80
CA ASP A 106 10.57 3.12 -15.77
C ASP A 106 11.89 2.84 -15.04
N TYR A 107 11.91 1.72 -14.32
CA TYR A 107 13.03 1.33 -13.47
C TYR A 107 13.31 -0.16 -13.57
N THR A 108 14.55 -0.49 -13.88
CA THR A 108 15.08 -1.86 -13.85
C THR A 108 16.03 -2.02 -12.65
N PRO A 109 15.65 -2.78 -11.61
CA PRO A 109 16.49 -2.94 -10.43
C PRO A 109 17.80 -3.66 -10.78
N LYS A 110 18.91 -3.20 -10.21
CA LYS A 110 20.16 -3.94 -10.26
C LYS A 110 20.10 -5.13 -9.30
N PRO A 111 20.67 -6.29 -9.67
CA PRO A 111 20.85 -7.39 -8.71
C PRO A 111 21.69 -6.93 -7.52
N GLY A 112 21.33 -7.35 -6.31
CA GLY A 112 22.05 -6.94 -5.11
C GLY A 112 21.45 -7.52 -3.84
N ILE A 113 21.88 -7.00 -2.71
CA ILE A 113 21.33 -7.34 -1.39
C ILE A 113 20.61 -6.10 -0.88
N LYS A 114 19.37 -6.27 -0.40
CA LYS A 114 18.59 -5.22 0.25
C LYS A 114 19.15 -4.91 1.64
N MET A 115 18.71 -3.81 2.24
CA MET A 115 19.18 -3.36 3.57
C MET A 115 18.91 -4.39 4.68
N ASP A 116 17.88 -5.21 4.54
CA ASP A 116 17.51 -6.30 5.45
C ASP A 116 18.22 -7.64 5.15
N GLY A 117 19.22 -7.64 4.26
CA GLY A 117 19.97 -8.84 3.87
C GLY A 117 19.27 -9.72 2.81
N GLN A 118 18.08 -9.36 2.35
CA GLN A 118 17.34 -10.10 1.33
C GLN A 118 17.91 -9.90 -0.07
N LYS A 119 17.88 -10.95 -0.88
CA LYS A 119 18.37 -10.90 -2.27
C LYS A 119 17.42 -10.07 -3.13
N GLN A 120 17.95 -9.00 -3.75
CA GLN A 120 17.25 -8.24 -4.79
C GLN A 120 17.39 -8.96 -6.12
N THR A 121 16.28 -9.46 -6.66
CA THR A 121 16.21 -9.99 -8.02
C THR A 121 15.76 -8.94 -9.01
N GLN A 122 16.17 -9.09 -10.26
CA GLN A 122 15.66 -8.27 -11.35
C GLN A 122 14.29 -8.80 -11.80
N TYR A 123 13.28 -7.92 -11.82
CA TYR A 123 11.95 -8.24 -12.34
C TYR A 123 11.31 -6.98 -12.95
N PRO A 124 10.41 -7.14 -13.96
CA PRO A 124 9.74 -6.01 -14.58
C PRO A 124 8.75 -5.35 -13.62
N ARG A 125 8.38 -4.11 -13.91
CA ARG A 125 7.38 -3.34 -13.15
C ARG A 125 7.73 -3.17 -11.67
N LYS A 126 9.00 -2.97 -11.38
CA LYS A 126 9.48 -2.65 -10.02
C LYS A 126 8.81 -1.39 -9.50
N ASN A 127 8.39 -1.42 -8.22
CA ASN A 127 7.72 -0.33 -7.49
C ASN A 127 6.31 0.06 -8.00
N TRP A 128 5.76 -0.59 -9.01
CA TRP A 128 4.40 -0.30 -9.46
C TRP A 128 3.33 -0.59 -8.39
N SER A 129 3.58 -1.53 -7.51
CA SER A 129 2.67 -1.90 -6.41
C SER A 129 2.88 -1.10 -5.12
N SER A 130 3.82 -0.15 -5.09
CA SER A 130 4.07 0.68 -3.91
C SER A 130 2.97 1.71 -3.66
N MET A 131 2.23 2.08 -4.72
CA MET A 131 1.05 2.93 -4.62
C MET A 131 0.03 2.47 -5.66
N VAL A 132 -1.16 2.09 -5.20
CA VAL A 132 -2.23 1.57 -6.06
C VAL A 132 -3.56 2.18 -5.67
N LEU A 133 -4.23 2.79 -6.63
CA LEU A 133 -5.60 3.26 -6.51
C LEU A 133 -6.52 2.15 -7.02
N TYR A 134 -7.34 1.57 -6.14
CA TYR A 134 -8.26 0.48 -6.42
C TYR A 134 -9.67 1.00 -6.69
N ASN A 135 -10.27 0.60 -7.80
CA ASN A 135 -11.71 0.65 -8.01
C ASN A 135 -12.32 -0.57 -7.34
N CYS A 136 -12.72 -0.43 -6.08
CA CYS A 136 -13.11 -1.56 -5.24
C CYS A 136 -14.44 -2.21 -5.70
N GLY A 137 -15.26 -1.50 -6.45
CA GLY A 137 -16.54 -2.01 -6.97
C GLY A 137 -16.47 -2.59 -8.38
N HIS A 138 -15.29 -2.62 -9.00
CA HIS A 138 -15.13 -3.04 -10.39
C HIS A 138 -15.27 -4.56 -10.56
#